data_1145050182dbda8e4713954cb8935234
#
_entry.id   1145050182dbda8e4713954cb8935234
#
_cell.length_a   1.000
_cell.length_b   1.000
_cell.length_c   1.000
_cell.angle_alpha   90.00
_cell.angle_beta   90.00
_cell.angle_gamma   90.00
#
_symmetry.space_group_name_H-M   'P 1'
#
loop_
_entity.id
_entity.type
_entity.pdbx_description
1 polymer ?
#
loop_
_entity_poly.entity_id
_entity_poly.type
_entity_poly.pdbx_seq_one_letter_code
_entity_poly.pdbx_strand_id
1 'polypeptide(L)'
;GFFALTPALIPGWTDDVVRKDRRLAKAMIAGMAAAGAPRSNYIPGQLMVSRDTTSLNVSNVPTVTIEVGNMRNAREARRMSSAAGQREYARWLAAGIENYFASR
;
A
#
# COMPACT_ATOMS: atom_id res chain seq x y z
N GLY A 1 7.29 7.19 6.49
CA GLY A 1 7.27 6.52 5.20
C GLY A 1 6.05 5.63 4.97
N PHE A 2 5.92 5.11 3.78
CA PHE A 2 4.74 4.34 3.38
C PHE A 2 4.83 2.87 3.82
N PHE A 3 3.66 2.24 3.92
CA PHE A 3 3.54 0.78 4.02
C PHE A 3 2.18 0.34 3.46
N ALA A 4 2.06 -0.97 3.20
CA ALA A 4 0.85 -1.56 2.65
C ALA A 4 0.17 -2.45 3.68
N LEU A 5 -1.17 -2.49 3.64
CA LEU A 5 -1.97 -3.42 4.43
C LEU A 5 -2.65 -4.42 3.50
N THR A 6 -2.58 -5.70 3.85
CA THR A 6 -3.29 -6.78 3.17
C THR A 6 -4.16 -7.52 4.19
N PRO A 7 -5.24 -8.20 3.73
CA PRO A 7 -6.07 -8.94 4.65
C PRO A 7 -5.38 -10.21 5.14
N ALA A 8 -5.74 -10.63 6.34
CA ALA A 8 -5.44 -11.99 6.81
C ALA A 8 -6.31 -13.00 6.05
N LEU A 9 -5.93 -14.26 6.09
CA LEU A 9 -6.81 -15.32 5.63
C LEU A 9 -7.97 -15.48 6.61
N ILE A 10 -9.17 -15.14 6.14
CA ILE A 10 -10.41 -15.30 6.91
C ILE A 10 -11.32 -16.20 6.09
N PRO A 11 -11.48 -17.48 6.47
CA PRO A 11 -12.28 -18.43 5.70
C PRO A 11 -13.70 -17.93 5.45
N GLY A 12 -14.16 -18.05 4.21
CA GLY A 12 -15.45 -17.54 3.79
C GLY A 12 -15.45 -16.08 3.36
N TRP A 13 -14.38 -15.32 3.64
CA TRP A 13 -14.29 -13.89 3.31
C TRP A 13 -13.12 -13.55 2.39
N THR A 14 -11.89 -13.94 2.76
CA THR A 14 -10.69 -13.53 2.01
C THR A 14 -9.97 -14.68 1.33
N ASP A 15 -10.43 -15.91 1.48
CA ASP A 15 -9.76 -17.09 0.92
C ASP A 15 -9.66 -17.07 -0.61
N ASP A 16 -10.56 -16.36 -1.29
CA ASP A 16 -10.53 -16.19 -2.75
C ASP A 16 -9.58 -15.09 -3.24
N VAL A 17 -9.17 -14.16 -2.37
CA VAL A 17 -8.39 -12.97 -2.79
C VAL A 17 -7.07 -12.79 -2.05
N VAL A 18 -6.86 -13.42 -0.88
CA VAL A 18 -5.72 -13.12 -0.01
C VAL A 18 -4.36 -13.25 -0.72
N ARG A 19 -4.21 -14.23 -1.60
CA ARG A 19 -2.95 -14.41 -2.34
C ARG A 19 -2.76 -13.34 -3.40
N LYS A 20 -3.86 -12.95 -4.07
CA LYS A 20 -3.85 -11.89 -5.09
C LYS A 20 -3.57 -10.54 -4.45
N ASP A 21 -4.19 -10.28 -3.30
CA ASP A 21 -3.96 -9.05 -2.54
C ASP A 21 -2.50 -8.92 -2.13
N ARG A 22 -1.90 -10.02 -1.65
CA ARG A 22 -0.49 -10.01 -1.25
C ARG A 22 0.43 -9.76 -2.43
N ARG A 23 0.13 -10.35 -3.58
CA ARG A 23 0.91 -10.11 -4.80
C ARG A 23 0.81 -8.64 -5.24
N LEU A 24 -0.39 -8.07 -5.20
CA LEU A 24 -0.59 -6.65 -5.48
C LEU A 24 0.21 -5.78 -4.50
N ALA A 25 0.13 -6.07 -3.22
CA ALA A 25 0.86 -5.31 -2.19
C ALA A 25 2.37 -5.34 -2.43
N LYS A 26 2.93 -6.49 -2.72
CA LYS A 26 4.37 -6.62 -2.99
C LYS A 26 4.79 -5.84 -4.23
N ALA A 27 3.98 -5.87 -5.28
CA ALA A 27 4.25 -5.10 -6.50
C ALA A 27 4.16 -3.60 -6.24
N MET A 28 3.17 -3.16 -5.45
CA MET A 28 3.04 -1.76 -5.06
C MET A 28 4.25 -1.29 -4.26
N ILE A 29 4.65 -2.06 -3.26
CA ILE A 29 5.82 -1.72 -2.43
C ILE A 29 7.07 -1.57 -3.29
N ALA A 30 7.32 -2.54 -4.16
CA ALA A 30 8.50 -2.51 -5.02
C ALA A 30 8.48 -1.32 -5.98
N GLY A 31 7.35 -1.06 -6.63
CA GLY A 31 7.22 0.05 -7.58
C GLY A 31 7.33 1.41 -6.92
N MET A 32 6.69 1.59 -5.78
CA MET A 32 6.75 2.84 -5.03
C MET A 32 8.16 3.12 -4.53
N ALA A 33 8.83 2.09 -3.98
CA ALA A 33 10.19 2.23 -3.48
C ALA A 33 11.18 2.56 -4.60
N ALA A 34 11.04 1.90 -5.75
CA ALA A 34 11.88 2.17 -6.92
C ALA A 34 11.69 3.58 -7.45
N ALA A 35 10.49 4.15 -7.32
CA ALA A 35 10.18 5.53 -7.70
C ALA A 35 10.66 6.56 -6.67
N GLY A 36 11.19 6.13 -5.53
CA GLY A 36 11.75 7.01 -4.51
C GLY A 36 10.85 7.30 -3.32
N ALA A 37 9.72 6.63 -3.19
CA ALA A 37 8.84 6.82 -2.03
C ALA A 37 9.55 6.40 -0.73
N PRO A 38 9.57 7.26 0.30
CA PRO A 38 10.17 6.90 1.59
C PRO A 38 9.42 5.75 2.24
N ARG A 39 10.15 4.71 2.65
CA ARG A 39 9.59 3.53 3.29
C ARG A 39 9.39 3.76 4.79
N SER A 40 8.33 3.17 5.34
CA SER A 40 8.14 3.11 6.79
C SER A 40 9.35 2.46 7.45
N ASN A 41 9.78 3.03 8.56
CA ASN A 41 10.91 2.50 9.33
C ASN A 41 10.46 1.63 10.51
N TYR A 42 9.16 1.42 10.68
CA TYR A 42 8.64 0.63 11.81
C TYR A 42 7.76 -0.55 11.39
N ILE A 43 7.46 -0.70 10.09
CA ILE A 43 6.70 -1.86 9.56
C ILE A 43 7.67 -2.74 8.77
N PRO A 44 7.99 -3.95 9.26
CA PRO A 44 8.92 -4.84 8.57
C PRO A 44 8.48 -5.14 7.13
N GLY A 45 9.39 -4.93 6.17
CA GLY A 45 9.12 -5.16 4.76
C GLY A 45 8.04 -4.26 4.17
N GLN A 46 7.59 -3.24 4.92
CA GLN A 46 6.49 -2.34 4.54
C GLN A 46 5.18 -3.08 4.28
N LEU A 47 4.98 -4.24 4.91
CA LEU A 47 3.76 -5.05 4.73
C LEU A 47 3.16 -5.41 6.08
N MET A 48 1.93 -4.97 6.31
CA MET A 48 1.16 -5.30 7.50
C MET A 48 -0.05 -6.14 7.11
N VAL A 49 -0.28 -7.25 7.84
CA VAL A 49 -1.47 -8.07 7.66
C VAL A 49 -2.53 -7.59 8.65
N SER A 50 -3.72 -7.28 8.13
CA SER A 50 -4.84 -6.75 8.93
C SER A 50 -6.01 -7.72 8.91
N ARG A 51 -6.60 -7.96 10.09
CA ARG A 51 -7.79 -8.81 10.22
C ARG A 51 -9.09 -8.02 10.21
N ASP A 52 -9.03 -6.73 10.48
CA ASP A 52 -10.20 -5.90 10.80
C ASP A 52 -10.37 -4.69 9.89
N THR A 53 -9.75 -4.69 8.71
CA THR A 53 -9.96 -3.66 7.70
C THR A 53 -11.10 -4.11 6.78
N THR A 54 -12.27 -3.49 6.94
CA THR A 54 -13.51 -3.91 6.27
C THR A 54 -13.36 -3.98 4.74
N SER A 55 -12.80 -2.95 4.13
CA SER A 55 -12.64 -2.90 2.67
C SER A 55 -11.79 -4.05 2.13
N LEU A 56 -10.79 -4.49 2.89
CA LEU A 56 -9.96 -5.64 2.51
C LEU A 56 -10.72 -6.96 2.70
N ASN A 57 -11.52 -7.05 3.76
CA ASN A 57 -12.21 -8.30 4.10
C ASN A 57 -13.37 -8.62 3.18
N VAL A 58 -14.02 -7.61 2.57
CA VAL A 58 -15.22 -7.81 1.74
C VAL A 58 -14.95 -7.71 0.24
N SER A 59 -13.77 -7.29 -0.18
CA SER A 59 -13.46 -7.14 -1.60
C SER A 59 -13.26 -8.50 -2.27
N ASN A 60 -13.78 -8.65 -3.49
CA ASN A 60 -13.63 -9.85 -4.33
C ASN A 60 -12.62 -9.65 -5.46
N VAL A 61 -11.96 -8.51 -5.49
CA VAL A 61 -10.91 -8.19 -6.47
C VAL A 61 -9.61 -7.89 -5.72
N PRO A 62 -8.44 -8.01 -6.37
CA PRO A 62 -7.18 -7.66 -5.73
C PRO A 62 -7.23 -6.25 -5.16
N THR A 63 -7.00 -6.13 -3.86
CA THR A 63 -7.12 -4.88 -3.12
C THR A 63 -5.98 -4.77 -2.13
N VAL A 64 -5.48 -3.55 -1.95
CA VAL A 64 -4.46 -3.20 -0.97
C VAL A 64 -4.76 -1.82 -0.42
N THR A 65 -4.46 -1.60 0.84
CA THR A 65 -4.49 -0.26 1.43
C THR A 65 -3.06 0.24 1.54
N ILE A 66 -2.79 1.43 1.02
CA ILE A 66 -1.48 2.07 1.16
C ILE A 66 -1.59 3.19 2.18
N GLU A 67 -0.84 3.06 3.26
CA GLU A 67 -0.62 4.15 4.21
C GLU A 67 0.57 4.94 3.69
N VAL A 68 0.33 6.15 3.20
CA VAL A 68 1.36 6.91 2.47
C VAL A 68 2.42 7.52 3.38
N GLY A 69 2.12 7.68 4.67
CA GLY A 69 3.06 8.25 5.62
C GLY A 69 2.47 8.42 7.00
N ASN A 70 3.22 9.08 7.87
CA ASN A 70 2.83 9.33 9.25
C ASN A 70 2.67 10.83 9.49
N MET A 71 1.45 11.25 9.81
CA MET A 71 1.12 12.66 10.05
C MET A 71 1.87 13.28 11.25
N ARG A 72 2.38 12.46 12.15
CA ARG A 72 3.20 12.93 13.28
C ARG A 72 4.59 13.38 12.86
N ASN A 73 5.05 12.94 11.70
CA ASN A 73 6.29 13.41 11.11
C ASN A 73 6.03 14.74 10.41
N ALA A 74 6.70 15.82 10.84
CA ALA A 74 6.42 17.15 10.32
C ALA A 74 6.69 17.28 8.81
N ARG A 75 7.71 16.61 8.30
CA ARG A 75 8.03 16.62 6.87
C ARG A 75 6.93 15.92 6.07
N GLU A 76 6.46 14.77 6.55
CA GLU A 76 5.38 14.04 5.89
C GLU A 76 4.05 14.78 5.97
N ALA A 77 3.76 15.40 7.12
CA ALA A 77 2.56 16.22 7.27
C ALA A 77 2.54 17.38 6.27
N ARG A 78 3.69 18.03 6.06
CA ARG A 78 3.81 19.10 5.05
C ARG A 78 3.59 18.56 3.64
N ARG A 79 4.15 17.37 3.32
CA ARG A 79 3.94 16.75 2.01
C ARG A 79 2.47 16.45 1.78
N MET A 80 1.79 15.90 2.78
CA MET A 80 0.36 15.56 2.68
C MET A 80 -0.53 16.78 2.48
N SER A 81 -0.14 17.94 3.01
CA SER A 81 -0.96 19.15 2.99
C SER A 81 -0.61 20.12 1.86
N SER A 82 0.35 19.80 1.00
CA SER A 82 0.73 20.65 -0.12
C SER A 82 0.33 20.04 -1.46
N ALA A 83 0.00 20.86 -2.44
CA ALA A 83 -0.34 20.39 -3.78
C ALA A 83 0.83 19.62 -4.42
N ALA A 84 2.06 20.13 -4.26
CA ALA A 84 3.26 19.46 -4.78
C ALA A 84 3.47 18.09 -4.13
N GLY A 85 3.29 18.01 -2.81
CA GLY A 85 3.43 16.75 -2.07
C GLY A 85 2.36 15.73 -2.45
N GLN A 86 1.13 16.18 -2.64
CA GLN A 86 0.03 15.31 -3.07
C GLN A 86 0.28 14.75 -4.47
N ARG A 87 0.82 15.56 -5.39
CA ARG A 87 1.23 15.07 -6.72
C ARG A 87 2.36 14.05 -6.63
N GLU A 88 3.27 14.24 -5.69
CA GLU A 88 4.37 13.30 -5.48
C GLU A 88 3.85 11.95 -4.98
N TYR A 89 2.94 11.94 -4.01
CA TYR A 89 2.28 10.70 -3.58
C TYR A 89 1.55 10.03 -4.74
N ALA A 90 0.86 10.79 -5.56
CA ALA A 90 0.14 10.25 -6.72
C ALA A 90 1.11 9.57 -7.71
N ARG A 91 2.27 10.17 -7.97
CA ARG A 91 3.28 9.56 -8.84
C ARG A 91 3.82 8.25 -8.28
N TRP A 92 4.07 8.21 -6.97
CA TRP A 92 4.54 6.99 -6.32
C TRP A 92 3.48 5.87 -6.37
N LEU A 93 2.23 6.21 -6.10
CA LEU A 93 1.13 5.24 -6.19
C LEU A 93 0.97 4.74 -7.62
N ALA A 94 1.03 5.63 -8.60
CA ALA A 94 0.96 5.25 -10.02
C ALA A 94 2.10 4.29 -10.39
N ALA A 95 3.32 4.55 -9.94
CA ALA A 95 4.46 3.67 -10.18
C ALA A 95 4.24 2.28 -9.60
N GLY A 96 3.63 2.19 -8.42
CA GLY A 96 3.26 0.91 -7.82
C GLY A 96 2.26 0.15 -8.68
N ILE A 97 1.21 0.83 -9.13
CA ILE A 97 0.16 0.24 -9.98
C ILE A 97 0.76 -0.24 -11.30
N GLU A 98 1.57 0.58 -11.95
CA GLU A 98 2.24 0.23 -13.21
C GLU A 98 3.11 -1.01 -13.02
N ASN A 99 3.84 -1.08 -11.92
CA ASN A 99 4.68 -2.24 -11.61
C ASN A 99 3.84 -3.51 -11.47
N TYR A 100 2.69 -3.43 -10.82
CA TYR A 100 1.79 -4.57 -10.69
C TYR A 100 1.35 -5.09 -12.05
N PHE A 101 0.89 -4.21 -12.94
CA PHE A 101 0.44 -4.63 -14.27
C PHE A 101 1.57 -5.14 -15.15
N ALA A 102 2.78 -4.60 -15.02
CA ALA A 102 3.94 -5.06 -15.76
C ALA A 102 4.42 -6.44 -15.30
N SER A 103 4.18 -6.79 -14.03
CA SER A 103 4.67 -8.04 -13.42
C SER A 103 3.67 -9.20 -13.42
N ARG A 104 2.49 -8.97 -13.94
CA ARG A 104 1.45 -10.00 -14.00
C ARG A 104 1.74 -11.07 -15.03
#